data_4aacca01019e7c43936c71e5b8d24110
#
_entry.id   4aacca01019e7c43936c71e5b8d24110
#
_cell.length_a   1.000
_cell.length_b   1.000
_cell.length_c   1.000
_cell.angle_alpha   90.00
_cell.angle_beta   90.00
_cell.angle_gamma   90.00
#
_symmetry.space_group_name_H-M   'P 1'
#
loop_
_entity.id
_entity.type
_entity.pdbx_description
1 polymer ?
#
loop_
_entity_poly.entity_id
_entity_poly.type
_entity_poly.pdbx_seq_one_letter_code
_entity_poly.pdbx_strand_id
1 'polypeptide(L)'
;MILPTPYIPSLWAATATPLQAFSVLEGEHSTDLVVIGGGFAGLSAALHAAGKGMSCMVLEANHVGFGGSGRNGGLVSGKFRASFQSVMAAYGRDAALQLYAFGKQAVDCVERLVGEFDMTDAQFSRSGYITAAHSPAAMQGLHAGLDWLEVVAGDRSTTRLDAEETAAALGTPSYLGGVFNAY
;
A
#
# COMPACT_ATOMS: atom_id res chain seq x y z
N MET A 1 32.49 -14.08 -0.03
CA MET A 1 31.37 -14.05 0.94
C MET A 1 30.93 -12.59 1.04
N ILE A 2 29.75 -12.27 0.54
CA ILE A 2 29.20 -10.91 0.68
C ILE A 2 28.65 -10.83 2.11
N LEU A 3 29.24 -9.99 2.95
CA LEU A 3 28.71 -9.75 4.30
C LEU A 3 27.35 -9.07 4.15
N PRO A 4 26.33 -9.50 4.94
CA PRO A 4 25.04 -8.85 4.89
C PRO A 4 25.19 -7.36 5.23
N THR A 5 24.65 -6.51 4.39
CA THR A 5 24.63 -5.06 4.65
C THR A 5 23.80 -4.79 5.92
N PRO A 6 24.28 -4.00 6.87
CA PRO A 6 23.51 -3.66 8.06
C PRO A 6 22.15 -3.08 7.67
N TYR A 7 21.11 -3.43 8.41
CA TYR A 7 19.78 -2.85 8.21
C TYR A 7 19.85 -1.33 8.39
N ILE A 8 19.33 -0.58 7.43
CA ILE A 8 19.29 0.88 7.53
C ILE A 8 18.41 1.25 8.73
N PRO A 9 18.88 2.09 9.67
CA PRO A 9 18.07 2.56 10.80
C PRO A 9 16.78 3.22 10.27
N SER A 10 15.65 2.62 10.51
CA SER A 10 14.33 3.12 10.15
C SER A 10 13.38 2.86 11.32
N LEU A 11 12.23 3.55 11.33
CA LEU A 11 11.18 3.25 12.30
C LEU A 11 10.81 1.76 12.28
N TRP A 12 10.64 1.21 11.09
CA TRP A 12 10.27 -0.20 10.92
C TRP A 12 11.34 -1.15 11.45
N ALA A 13 12.61 -0.87 11.19
CA ALA A 13 13.72 -1.68 11.72
C ALA A 13 13.82 -1.59 13.26
N ALA A 14 13.46 -0.44 13.84
CA ALA A 14 13.52 -0.22 15.29
C ALA A 14 12.31 -0.83 16.04
N THR A 15 11.17 -0.98 15.37
CA THR A 15 9.92 -1.43 16.01
C THR A 15 9.47 -2.82 15.58
N ALA A 16 10.09 -3.40 14.53
CA ALA A 16 9.76 -4.75 14.09
C ALA A 16 10.18 -5.80 15.10
N THR A 17 9.39 -6.86 15.20
CA THR A 17 9.80 -8.10 15.86
C THR A 17 11.11 -8.60 15.25
N PRO A 18 12.04 -9.15 16.03
CA PRO A 18 13.30 -9.66 15.50
C PRO A 18 13.07 -10.59 14.33
N LEU A 19 13.71 -10.28 13.20
CA LEU A 19 13.57 -11.07 11.98
C LEU A 19 14.18 -12.46 12.19
N GLN A 20 13.48 -13.48 11.72
CA GLN A 20 14.05 -14.81 11.65
C GLN A 20 15.26 -14.81 10.70
N ALA A 21 16.38 -15.33 11.18
CA ALA A 21 17.53 -15.57 10.33
C ALA A 21 17.29 -16.82 9.46
N PHE A 22 17.49 -16.68 8.18
CA PHE A 22 17.47 -17.80 7.24
C PHE A 22 18.90 -18.20 6.89
N SER A 23 19.15 -19.49 6.70
CA SER A 23 20.46 -20.00 6.27
C SER A 23 20.74 -19.62 4.81
N VAL A 24 22.00 -19.52 4.48
CA VAL A 24 22.44 -19.40 3.08
C VAL A 24 22.03 -20.68 2.34
N LEU A 25 21.50 -20.50 1.13
CA LEU A 25 21.15 -21.66 0.29
C LEU A 25 22.45 -22.32 -0.20
N GLU A 26 22.57 -23.64 0.02
CA GLU A 26 23.70 -24.44 -0.40
C GLU A 26 23.22 -25.66 -1.19
N GLY A 27 24.00 -26.08 -2.20
CA GLY A 27 23.68 -27.25 -3.00
C GLY A 27 22.66 -26.99 -4.11
N GLU A 28 22.10 -28.08 -4.63
CA GLU A 28 21.09 -28.06 -5.70
C GLU A 28 19.70 -28.29 -5.10
N HIS A 29 18.75 -27.44 -5.50
CA HIS A 29 17.38 -27.50 -5.07
C HIS A 29 16.45 -27.46 -6.27
N SER A 30 15.29 -28.10 -6.15
CA SER A 30 14.22 -28.07 -7.16
C SER A 30 12.92 -27.58 -6.53
N THR A 31 12.24 -26.70 -7.22
CA THR A 31 10.94 -26.15 -6.81
C THR A 31 10.17 -25.70 -8.05
N ASP A 32 8.84 -25.57 -7.94
CA ASP A 32 8.01 -25.12 -9.06
C ASP A 32 8.21 -23.64 -9.37
N LEU A 33 8.50 -22.83 -8.33
CA LEU A 33 8.69 -21.38 -8.46
C LEU A 33 9.86 -20.90 -7.60
N VAL A 34 10.81 -20.22 -8.24
CA VAL A 34 11.85 -19.45 -7.55
C VAL A 34 11.52 -17.97 -7.65
N VAL A 35 11.47 -17.30 -6.50
CA VAL A 35 11.24 -15.85 -6.39
C VAL A 35 12.52 -15.18 -5.91
N ILE A 36 13.04 -14.23 -6.67
CA ILE A 36 14.23 -13.47 -6.31
C ILE A 36 13.82 -12.14 -5.68
N GLY A 37 14.12 -11.99 -4.41
CA GLY A 37 13.80 -10.83 -3.58
C GLY A 37 12.65 -11.06 -2.60
N GLY A 38 12.92 -10.88 -1.31
CA GLY A 38 11.96 -11.01 -0.19
C GLY A 38 11.25 -9.68 0.16
N GLY A 39 10.89 -8.88 -0.84
CA GLY A 39 10.03 -7.71 -0.67
C GLY A 39 8.54 -8.04 -0.83
N PHE A 40 7.64 -7.05 -0.72
CA PHE A 40 6.18 -7.24 -0.83
C PHE A 40 5.77 -8.01 -2.09
N ALA A 41 6.31 -7.64 -3.26
CA ALA A 41 5.94 -8.30 -4.51
C ALA A 41 6.37 -9.77 -4.54
N GLY A 42 7.60 -10.07 -4.13
CA GLY A 42 8.13 -11.43 -4.12
C GLY A 42 7.42 -12.32 -3.11
N LEU A 43 7.24 -11.82 -1.88
CA LEU A 43 6.53 -12.57 -0.84
C LEU A 43 5.06 -12.80 -1.21
N SER A 44 4.39 -11.80 -1.76
CA SER A 44 3.01 -11.94 -2.23
C SER A 44 2.90 -12.97 -3.37
N ALA A 45 3.81 -12.94 -4.34
CA ALA A 45 3.82 -13.90 -5.43
C ALA A 45 4.03 -15.34 -4.91
N ALA A 46 5.03 -15.55 -4.04
CA ALA A 46 5.30 -16.86 -3.44
C ALA A 46 4.12 -17.37 -2.61
N LEU A 47 3.54 -16.51 -1.78
CA LEU A 47 2.40 -16.84 -0.91
C LEU A 47 1.18 -17.28 -1.72
N HIS A 48 0.81 -16.52 -2.76
CA HIS A 48 -0.33 -16.84 -3.60
C HIS A 48 -0.09 -18.09 -4.47
N ALA A 49 1.14 -18.33 -4.92
CA ALA A 49 1.49 -19.55 -5.65
C ALA A 49 1.46 -20.77 -4.73
N ALA A 50 2.03 -20.66 -3.52
CA ALA A 50 1.97 -21.72 -2.51
C ALA A 50 0.54 -22.06 -2.11
N GLY A 51 -0.33 -21.04 -1.96
CA GLY A 51 -1.76 -21.24 -1.72
C GLY A 51 -2.50 -21.96 -2.85
N LYS A 52 -1.90 -22.07 -4.04
CA LYS A 52 -2.38 -22.88 -5.19
C LYS A 52 -1.70 -24.24 -5.30
N GLY A 53 -0.93 -24.62 -4.29
CA GLY A 53 -0.27 -25.94 -4.21
C GLY A 53 1.10 -26.00 -4.90
N MET A 54 1.67 -24.87 -5.35
CA MET A 54 3.03 -24.86 -5.90
C MET A 54 4.07 -24.87 -4.78
N SER A 55 5.16 -25.62 -4.97
CA SER A 55 6.35 -25.46 -4.14
C SER A 55 7.07 -24.17 -4.50
N CYS A 56 7.39 -23.35 -3.51
CA CYS A 56 7.98 -22.03 -3.74
C CYS A 56 9.25 -21.86 -2.92
N MET A 57 10.24 -21.20 -3.52
CA MET A 57 11.47 -20.82 -2.86
C MET A 57 11.70 -19.33 -3.06
N VAL A 58 11.91 -18.58 -1.96
CA VAL A 58 12.24 -17.15 -1.99
C VAL A 58 13.72 -16.99 -1.65
N LEU A 59 14.45 -16.34 -2.54
CA LEU A 59 15.87 -16.03 -2.37
C LEU A 59 16.03 -14.51 -2.10
N GLU A 60 16.54 -14.17 -0.92
CA GLU A 60 16.79 -12.78 -0.53
C GLU A 60 18.29 -12.58 -0.26
N ALA A 61 18.86 -11.53 -0.83
CA ALA A 61 20.29 -11.27 -0.72
C ALA A 61 20.71 -10.74 0.66
N ASN A 62 19.79 -10.13 1.41
CA ASN A 62 20.06 -9.53 2.72
C ASN A 62 19.07 -10.04 3.78
N HIS A 63 18.02 -9.28 4.03
CA HIS A 63 16.95 -9.60 4.97
C HIS A 63 15.61 -9.39 4.30
N VAL A 64 14.60 -10.13 4.70
CA VAL A 64 13.22 -9.92 4.22
C VAL A 64 12.84 -8.47 4.45
N GLY A 65 12.31 -7.83 3.40
CA GLY A 65 11.93 -6.42 3.45
C GLY A 65 13.09 -5.42 3.41
N PHE A 66 14.32 -5.83 3.20
CA PHE A 66 15.51 -4.94 3.20
C PHE A 66 15.38 -3.76 2.23
N GLY A 67 14.76 -3.95 1.08
CA GLY A 67 14.56 -2.93 0.05
C GLY A 67 13.48 -1.89 0.40
N GLY A 68 12.77 -1.40 -0.61
CA GLY A 68 11.67 -0.44 -0.46
C GLY A 68 10.55 -0.90 0.47
N SER A 69 10.35 -2.21 0.59
CA SER A 69 9.31 -2.81 1.44
C SER A 69 9.49 -2.55 2.94
N GLY A 70 10.73 -2.40 3.43
CA GLY A 70 11.00 -2.03 4.82
C GLY A 70 11.36 -0.56 5.02
N ARG A 71 11.15 0.28 3.99
CA ARG A 71 11.54 1.71 3.99
C ARG A 71 10.45 2.62 3.43
N ASN A 72 9.22 2.15 3.40
CA ASN A 72 8.05 2.91 2.93
C ASN A 72 7.39 3.67 4.10
N GLY A 73 6.33 4.42 3.80
CA GLY A 73 5.58 5.17 4.80
C GLY A 73 4.56 4.35 5.61
N GLY A 74 4.39 3.06 5.32
CA GLY A 74 3.42 2.18 5.98
C GLY A 74 1.97 2.44 5.61
N LEU A 75 1.70 3.29 4.63
CA LEU A 75 0.34 3.60 4.18
C LEU A 75 -0.13 2.57 3.15
N VAL A 76 -1.21 1.88 3.47
CA VAL A 76 -1.91 0.99 2.54
C VAL A 76 -3.07 1.77 1.94
N SER A 77 -3.02 2.05 0.65
CA SER A 77 -4.08 2.80 -0.04
C SER A 77 -4.26 2.33 -1.48
N GLY A 78 -5.49 2.45 -1.98
CA GLY A 78 -5.83 2.17 -3.37
C GLY A 78 -5.49 3.31 -4.34
N LYS A 79 -4.66 4.27 -3.93
CA LYS A 79 -4.26 5.41 -4.77
C LYS A 79 -3.21 5.02 -5.81
N PHE A 80 -3.35 5.58 -6.99
CA PHE A 80 -2.36 5.52 -8.06
C PHE A 80 -1.76 6.90 -8.31
N ARG A 81 -0.61 6.94 -8.97
CA ARG A 81 0.02 8.20 -9.37
C ARG A 81 -0.81 8.98 -10.39
N ALA A 82 -1.47 8.27 -11.30
CA ALA A 82 -2.41 8.85 -12.26
C ALA A 82 -3.77 9.05 -11.60
N SER A 83 -4.43 10.19 -11.82
CA SER A 83 -5.81 10.37 -11.39
C SER A 83 -6.77 9.50 -12.21
N PHE A 84 -7.86 9.07 -11.62
CA PHE A 84 -8.88 8.29 -12.34
C PHE A 84 -9.50 9.08 -13.50
N GLN A 85 -9.61 10.41 -13.37
CA GLN A 85 -10.05 11.28 -14.45
C GLN A 85 -9.09 11.25 -15.64
N SER A 86 -7.78 11.28 -15.40
CA SER A 86 -6.78 11.19 -16.48
C SER A 86 -6.78 9.83 -17.14
N VAL A 87 -6.96 8.76 -16.38
CA VAL A 87 -7.10 7.40 -16.91
C VAL A 87 -8.39 7.29 -17.75
N MET A 88 -9.50 7.86 -17.26
CA MET A 88 -10.77 7.88 -17.98
C MET A 88 -10.66 8.65 -19.31
N ALA A 89 -9.97 9.79 -19.32
CA ALA A 89 -9.74 10.57 -20.52
C ALA A 89 -8.87 9.84 -21.56
N ALA A 90 -7.87 9.09 -21.10
CA ALA A 90 -6.92 8.42 -21.99
C ALA A 90 -7.40 7.04 -22.48
N TYR A 91 -8.10 6.28 -21.62
CA TYR A 91 -8.43 4.86 -21.84
C TYR A 91 -9.90 4.52 -21.70
N GLY A 92 -10.75 5.51 -21.42
CA GLY A 92 -12.19 5.33 -21.28
C GLY A 92 -12.64 5.02 -19.84
N ARG A 93 -13.97 5.10 -19.66
CA ARG A 93 -14.62 4.94 -18.34
C ARG A 93 -14.36 3.58 -17.72
N ASP A 94 -14.45 2.52 -18.50
CA ASP A 94 -14.32 1.15 -17.98
C ASP A 94 -12.91 0.87 -17.46
N ALA A 95 -11.87 1.36 -18.15
CA ALA A 95 -10.49 1.25 -17.66
C ALA A 95 -10.26 1.98 -16.34
N ALA A 96 -10.86 3.17 -16.19
CA ALA A 96 -10.78 3.93 -14.93
C ALA A 96 -11.50 3.22 -13.78
N LEU A 97 -12.68 2.64 -14.04
CA LEU A 97 -13.43 1.86 -13.05
C LEU A 97 -12.71 0.57 -12.66
N GLN A 98 -12.10 -0.13 -13.63
CA GLN A 98 -11.29 -1.32 -13.34
C GLN A 98 -10.08 -0.97 -12.46
N LEU A 99 -9.37 0.12 -12.79
CA LEU A 99 -8.24 0.57 -11.98
C LEU A 99 -8.67 0.95 -10.56
N TYR A 100 -9.80 1.65 -10.42
CA TYR A 100 -10.38 1.98 -9.12
C TYR A 100 -10.72 0.72 -8.31
N ALA A 101 -11.43 -0.23 -8.91
CA ALA A 101 -11.78 -1.49 -8.27
C ALA A 101 -10.53 -2.30 -7.87
N PHE A 102 -9.51 -2.33 -8.73
CA PHE A 102 -8.24 -2.97 -8.43
C PHE A 102 -7.53 -2.35 -7.22
N GLY A 103 -7.55 -1.01 -7.10
CA GLY A 103 -7.01 -0.32 -5.93
C GLY A 103 -7.70 -0.74 -4.62
N LYS A 104 -9.02 -0.83 -4.62
CA LYS A 104 -9.80 -1.31 -3.46
C LYS A 104 -9.45 -2.77 -3.13
N GLN A 105 -9.47 -3.64 -4.12
CA GLN A 105 -9.12 -5.05 -3.95
C GLN A 105 -7.69 -5.26 -3.40
N ALA A 106 -6.76 -4.39 -3.76
CA ALA A 106 -5.39 -4.45 -3.23
C ALA A 106 -5.35 -4.16 -1.72
N VAL A 107 -6.11 -3.16 -1.25
CA VAL A 107 -6.25 -2.86 0.19
C VAL A 107 -6.94 -4.01 0.92
N ASP A 108 -8.05 -4.51 0.39
CA ASP A 108 -8.77 -5.67 0.96
C ASP A 108 -7.91 -6.93 1.02
N CYS A 109 -7.03 -7.12 0.02
CA CYS A 109 -6.08 -8.23 0.02
C CYS A 109 -5.09 -8.15 1.18
N VAL A 110 -4.56 -6.96 1.48
CA VAL A 110 -3.66 -6.77 2.63
C VAL A 110 -4.38 -7.07 3.93
N GLU A 111 -5.58 -6.51 4.14
CA GLU A 111 -6.38 -6.76 5.34
C GLU A 111 -6.69 -8.25 5.52
N ARG A 112 -7.11 -8.92 4.43
CA ARG A 112 -7.38 -10.36 4.45
C ARG A 112 -6.13 -11.17 4.83
N LEU A 113 -4.96 -10.86 4.27
CA LEU A 113 -3.71 -11.55 4.60
C LEU A 113 -3.31 -11.31 6.06
N VAL A 114 -3.46 -10.09 6.56
CA VAL A 114 -3.19 -9.79 7.98
C VAL A 114 -4.07 -10.64 8.90
N GLY A 115 -5.35 -10.76 8.58
CA GLY A 115 -6.28 -11.60 9.36
C GLY A 115 -6.04 -13.10 9.19
N GLU A 116 -5.81 -13.57 7.96
CA GLU A 116 -5.62 -14.99 7.65
C GLU A 116 -4.36 -15.57 8.32
N PHE A 117 -3.30 -14.78 8.42
CA PHE A 117 -2.03 -15.18 9.01
C PHE A 117 -1.77 -14.63 10.40
N ASP A 118 -2.79 -14.04 11.05
CA ASP A 118 -2.70 -13.45 12.40
C ASP A 118 -1.47 -12.51 12.55
N MET A 119 -1.26 -11.63 11.57
CA MET A 119 -0.11 -10.72 11.53
C MET A 119 -0.34 -9.52 12.48
N THR A 120 -0.51 -9.77 13.78
CA THR A 120 -0.79 -8.73 14.78
C THR A 120 0.30 -7.68 14.87
N ASP A 121 1.57 -8.08 14.68
CA ASP A 121 2.73 -7.18 14.68
C ASP A 121 2.73 -6.18 13.51
N ALA A 122 1.95 -6.44 12.45
CA ALA A 122 1.78 -5.50 11.34
C ALA A 122 1.01 -4.23 11.77
N GLN A 123 0.29 -4.27 12.91
CA GLN A 123 -0.50 -3.15 13.44
C GLN A 123 -1.42 -2.52 12.38
N PHE A 124 -1.97 -3.34 11.49
CA PHE A 124 -2.85 -2.89 10.42
C PHE A 124 -4.13 -2.29 11.00
N SER A 125 -4.51 -1.12 10.51
CA SER A 125 -5.73 -0.43 10.90
C SER A 125 -6.35 0.29 9.70
N ARG A 126 -7.68 0.13 9.52
CA ARG A 126 -8.47 0.93 8.58
C ARG A 126 -8.86 2.25 9.25
N SER A 127 -7.93 3.14 9.43
CA SER A 127 -8.17 4.46 10.03
C SER A 127 -8.61 5.52 9.01
N GLY A 128 -8.57 5.20 7.72
CA GLY A 128 -8.72 6.19 6.65
C GLY A 128 -7.54 7.15 6.57
N TYR A 129 -7.64 8.14 5.70
CA TYR A 129 -6.63 9.18 5.57
C TYR A 129 -7.23 10.50 5.11
N ILE A 130 -6.59 11.61 5.49
CA ILE A 130 -6.94 12.94 5.03
C ILE A 130 -5.95 13.38 3.96
N THR A 131 -6.47 13.94 2.86
CA THR A 131 -5.68 14.70 1.91
C THR A 131 -6.06 16.16 2.04
N ALA A 132 -5.13 16.99 2.54
CA ALA A 132 -5.36 18.41 2.79
C ALA A 132 -4.87 19.27 1.62
N ALA A 133 -5.59 20.36 1.35
CA ALA A 133 -5.29 21.31 0.28
C ALA A 133 -4.57 22.53 0.83
N HIS A 134 -3.37 22.79 0.34
CA HIS A 134 -2.56 23.98 0.69
C HIS A 134 -2.79 25.17 -0.25
N SER A 135 -3.58 25.02 -1.31
CA SER A 135 -3.86 26.05 -2.30
C SER A 135 -5.26 25.86 -2.91
N PRO A 136 -5.85 26.94 -3.50
CA PRO A 136 -7.13 26.82 -4.19
C PRO A 136 -7.12 25.81 -5.33
N ALA A 137 -6.02 25.72 -6.08
CA ALA A 137 -5.87 24.74 -7.16
C ALA A 137 -5.83 23.29 -6.62
N ALA A 138 -5.14 23.05 -5.50
CA ALA A 138 -5.16 21.75 -4.84
C ALA A 138 -6.57 21.40 -4.36
N MET A 139 -7.31 22.35 -3.78
CA MET A 139 -8.68 22.13 -3.34
C MET A 139 -9.62 21.78 -4.49
N GLN A 140 -9.51 22.49 -5.60
CA GLN A 140 -10.27 22.19 -6.81
C GLN A 140 -9.97 20.77 -7.33
N GLY A 141 -8.70 20.35 -7.33
CA GLY A 141 -8.30 18.99 -7.71
C GLY A 141 -8.89 17.92 -6.80
N LEU A 142 -8.93 18.15 -5.47
CA LEU A 142 -9.56 17.24 -4.52
C LEU A 142 -11.06 17.11 -4.75
N HIS A 143 -11.75 18.24 -4.98
CA HIS A 143 -13.18 18.23 -5.27
C HIS A 143 -13.50 17.50 -6.57
N ALA A 144 -12.73 17.73 -7.64
CA ALA A 144 -12.90 17.02 -8.90
C ALA A 144 -12.69 15.50 -8.71
N GLY A 145 -11.71 15.10 -7.89
CA GLY A 145 -11.49 13.70 -7.54
C GLY A 145 -12.67 13.08 -6.82
N LEU A 146 -13.24 13.80 -5.84
CA LEU A 146 -14.40 13.35 -5.10
C LEU A 146 -15.64 13.27 -6.00
N ASP A 147 -15.89 14.28 -6.85
CA ASP A 147 -17.01 14.26 -7.80
C ASP A 147 -16.92 13.04 -8.74
N TRP A 148 -15.70 12.67 -9.15
CA TRP A 148 -15.51 11.46 -9.96
C TRP A 148 -15.87 10.19 -9.16
N LEU A 149 -15.46 10.09 -7.91
CA LEU A 149 -15.81 8.96 -7.04
C LEU A 149 -17.33 8.82 -6.88
N GLU A 150 -18.01 9.90 -6.58
CA GLU A 150 -19.45 9.90 -6.37
C GLU A 150 -20.23 9.63 -7.67
N VAL A 151 -19.92 10.33 -8.76
CA VAL A 151 -20.72 10.31 -9.98
C VAL A 151 -20.36 9.14 -10.89
N VAL A 152 -19.06 8.82 -11.01
CA VAL A 152 -18.58 7.80 -11.95
C VAL A 152 -18.44 6.44 -11.29
N ALA A 153 -17.83 6.38 -10.09
CA ALA A 153 -17.62 5.15 -9.37
C ALA A 153 -18.76 4.77 -8.42
N GLY A 154 -19.66 5.70 -8.11
CA GLY A 154 -20.76 5.46 -7.14
C GLY A 154 -20.28 5.30 -5.70
N ASP A 155 -19.05 5.73 -5.40
CA ASP A 155 -18.44 5.60 -4.08
C ASP A 155 -18.61 6.89 -3.26
N ARG A 156 -19.17 6.76 -2.06
CA ARG A 156 -19.36 7.84 -1.11
C ARG A 156 -18.56 7.66 0.18
N SER A 157 -17.51 6.86 0.15
CA SER A 157 -16.62 6.65 1.29
C SER A 157 -15.68 7.83 1.57
N THR A 158 -15.66 8.83 0.68
CA THR A 158 -14.86 10.04 0.81
C THR A 158 -15.77 11.23 1.12
N THR A 159 -15.42 11.99 2.16
CA THR A 159 -16.15 13.19 2.58
C THR A 159 -15.29 14.44 2.43
N ARG A 160 -15.96 15.58 2.15
CA ARG A 160 -15.31 16.90 2.14
C ARG A 160 -15.10 17.38 3.56
N LEU A 161 -13.97 18.00 3.79
CA LEU A 161 -13.66 18.70 5.03
C LEU A 161 -13.42 20.17 4.70
N ASP A 162 -14.07 21.05 5.44
CA ASP A 162 -13.78 22.49 5.38
C ASP A 162 -12.45 22.82 6.10
N ALA A 163 -12.11 24.11 6.18
CA ALA A 163 -10.87 24.55 6.81
C ALA A 163 -10.86 24.28 8.32
N GLU A 164 -11.99 24.44 9.00
CA GLU A 164 -12.12 24.23 10.44
C GLU A 164 -12.04 22.72 10.79
N GLU A 165 -12.78 21.90 10.09
CA GLU A 165 -12.75 20.43 10.23
C GLU A 165 -11.35 19.87 9.93
N THR A 166 -10.69 20.40 8.88
CA THR A 166 -9.33 19.98 8.53
C THR A 166 -8.33 20.41 9.60
N ALA A 167 -8.45 21.64 10.14
CA ALA A 167 -7.60 22.13 11.21
C ALA A 167 -7.77 21.30 12.50
N ALA A 168 -9.00 20.97 12.85
CA ALA A 168 -9.30 20.14 14.01
C ALA A 168 -8.70 18.74 13.88
N ALA A 169 -8.81 18.13 12.68
CA ALA A 169 -8.30 16.78 12.43
C ALA A 169 -6.77 16.71 12.35
N LEU A 170 -6.11 17.74 11.83
CA LEU A 170 -4.65 17.76 11.62
C LEU A 170 -3.87 18.53 12.68
N GLY A 171 -4.55 19.24 13.58
CA GLY A 171 -3.91 20.05 14.62
C GLY A 171 -3.23 21.32 14.08
N THR A 172 -3.58 21.78 12.88
CA THR A 172 -2.98 22.98 12.25
C THR A 172 -3.95 23.69 11.31
N PRO A 173 -4.03 25.04 11.33
CA PRO A 173 -4.88 25.83 10.45
C PRO A 173 -4.24 26.10 9.07
N SER A 174 -3.15 25.43 8.71
CA SER A 174 -2.35 25.76 7.51
C SER A 174 -3.01 25.36 6.19
N TYR A 175 -4.14 24.68 6.22
CA TYR A 175 -4.82 24.15 5.04
C TYR A 175 -6.15 24.81 4.79
N LEU A 176 -6.54 24.92 3.52
CA LEU A 176 -7.80 25.52 3.08
C LEU A 176 -9.01 24.58 3.26
N GLY A 177 -8.75 23.32 3.55
CA GLY A 177 -9.72 22.26 3.65
C GLY A 177 -9.10 20.96 3.16
N GLY A 178 -9.92 19.91 3.02
CA GLY A 178 -9.43 18.60 2.62
C GLY A 178 -10.53 17.64 2.22
N VAL A 179 -10.13 16.41 2.06
CA VAL A 179 -11.05 15.27 1.92
C VAL A 179 -10.59 14.14 2.85
N PHE A 180 -11.53 13.55 3.56
CA PHE A 180 -11.29 12.33 4.32
C PHE A 180 -11.77 11.14 3.50
N ASN A 181 -10.93 10.15 3.33
CA ASN A 181 -11.24 8.88 2.69
C ASN A 181 -11.22 7.78 3.75
N ALA A 182 -12.34 7.12 3.95
CA ALA A 182 -12.50 6.05 4.94
C ALA A 182 -11.94 4.69 4.48
N TYR A 183 -11.47 4.63 3.23
CA TYR A 183 -11.04 3.38 2.60
C TYR A 183 -9.54 3.28 2.43
#